data_b6fef3770bdaf473fcbd8b7de9788efc
#
_entry.id   b6fef3770bdaf473fcbd8b7de9788efc
#
_cell.length_a   1.000
_cell.length_b   1.000
_cell.length_c   1.000
_cell.angle_alpha   90.00
_cell.angle_beta   90.00
_cell.angle_gamma   90.00
#
_symmetry.space_group_name_H-M   'P 1'
#
loop_
_entity.id
_entity.type
_entity.pdbx_description
1 polymer ?
#
loop_
_entity_poly.entity_id
_entity_poly.type
_entity_poly.pdbx_seq_one_letter_code
_entity_poly.pdbx_strand_id
1 'polypeptide(L)'
;MEDKELIYKIQHGNKELLEILIEKYYDDIYRFCYYKTGNSSLSYDLTQETFLKLIKYIGTYKHRGKFKSYLITIAMNVCNTYFDENKVELEELDDNQTYKENDSNELSRIEQ
;
A
#
# COMPACT_ATOMS: atom_id res chain seq x y z
N MET A 1 22.73 -2.38 5.75
CA MET A 1 22.10 -3.59 6.28
C MET A 1 21.02 -4.02 5.31
N GLU A 2 21.04 -5.29 4.97
CA GLU A 2 20.06 -5.80 4.01
C GLU A 2 18.71 -5.98 4.66
N ASP A 3 17.67 -5.99 3.84
CA ASP A 3 16.30 -6.12 4.35
C ASP A 3 16.12 -7.37 5.18
N LYS A 4 16.69 -8.49 4.72
CA LYS A 4 16.53 -9.74 5.44
C LYS A 4 17.07 -9.63 6.86
N GLU A 5 18.21 -9.00 7.02
CA GLU A 5 18.81 -8.84 8.34
C GLU A 5 18.01 -7.88 9.20
N LEU A 6 17.56 -6.76 8.61
CA LEU A 6 16.72 -5.80 9.33
C LEU A 6 15.44 -6.47 9.85
N ILE A 7 14.78 -7.19 8.94
CA ILE A 7 13.52 -7.84 9.29
C ILE A 7 13.73 -8.87 10.39
N TYR A 8 14.80 -9.65 10.28
CA TYR A 8 15.12 -10.64 11.31
C TYR A 8 15.23 -9.96 12.67
N LYS A 9 15.98 -8.88 12.74
CA LYS A 9 16.21 -8.20 14.02
C LYS A 9 14.93 -7.58 14.56
N ILE A 10 14.11 -7.00 13.66
CA ILE A 10 12.83 -6.44 14.06
C ILE A 10 11.95 -7.52 14.67
N GLN A 11 11.90 -8.67 14.02
CA GLN A 11 11.06 -9.77 14.48
C GLN A 11 11.56 -10.37 15.79
N HIS A 12 12.82 -10.11 16.14
CA HIS A 12 13.39 -10.63 17.38
C HIS A 12 13.56 -9.55 18.43
N GLY A 13 12.80 -8.47 18.31
CA GLY A 13 12.70 -7.51 19.39
C GLY A 13 13.25 -6.13 19.13
N ASN A 14 14.05 -5.94 18.08
CA ASN A 14 14.64 -4.63 17.78
C ASN A 14 13.67 -3.76 17.00
N LYS A 15 12.59 -3.35 17.64
CA LYS A 15 11.53 -2.62 16.93
C LYS A 15 11.97 -1.24 16.49
N GLU A 16 13.00 -0.68 17.10
CA GLU A 16 13.48 0.63 16.68
C GLU A 16 14.04 0.60 15.25
N LEU A 17 14.39 -0.59 14.74
CA LEU A 17 14.87 -0.69 13.37
C LEU A 17 13.75 -0.56 12.34
N LEU A 18 12.50 -0.60 12.77
CA LEU A 18 11.37 -0.35 11.86
C LEU A 18 11.49 1.00 11.18
N GLU A 19 11.99 2.00 11.90
CA GLU A 19 12.13 3.32 11.35
C GLU A 19 13.05 3.32 10.12
N ILE A 20 14.13 2.56 10.21
CA ILE A 20 15.07 2.45 9.10
C ILE A 20 14.39 1.80 7.89
N LEU A 21 13.65 0.75 8.14
CA LEU A 21 12.97 0.04 7.07
C LEU A 21 11.91 0.91 6.42
N ILE A 22 11.15 1.64 7.23
CA ILE A 22 10.11 2.53 6.72
C ILE A 22 10.73 3.64 5.89
N GLU A 23 11.79 4.28 6.38
CA GLU A 23 12.44 5.36 5.64
C GLU A 23 12.97 4.87 4.30
N LYS A 24 13.45 3.64 4.27
CA LYS A 24 14.02 3.10 3.04
C LYS A 24 12.97 3.01 1.93
N TYR A 25 11.74 2.72 2.27
CA TYR A 25 10.70 2.46 1.28
C TYR A 25 9.61 3.52 1.21
N TYR A 26 9.69 4.55 2.05
CA TYR A 26 8.61 5.52 2.12
C TYR A 26 8.30 6.16 0.77
N ASP A 27 9.33 6.63 0.06
CA ASP A 27 9.11 7.31 -1.21
C ASP A 27 8.51 6.37 -2.25
N ASP A 28 8.96 5.13 -2.26
CA ASP A 28 8.45 4.16 -3.22
C ASP A 28 6.96 3.92 -2.99
N ILE A 29 6.56 3.80 -1.74
CA ILE A 29 5.15 3.54 -1.41
C ILE A 29 4.32 4.79 -1.68
N TYR A 30 4.84 5.97 -1.34
CA TYR A 30 4.13 7.20 -1.63
C TYR A 30 3.89 7.35 -3.14
N ARG A 31 4.92 7.08 -3.95
CA ARG A 31 4.78 7.17 -5.41
C ARG A 31 3.77 6.18 -5.93
N PHE A 32 3.75 4.98 -5.36
CA PHE A 32 2.76 3.98 -5.76
C PHE A 32 1.35 4.48 -5.46
N CYS A 33 1.14 5.02 -4.27
CA CYS A 33 -0.18 5.52 -3.88
C CYS A 33 -0.57 6.71 -4.74
N TYR A 34 0.38 7.58 -5.05
CA TYR A 34 0.08 8.72 -5.90
C TYR A 34 -0.28 8.26 -7.32
N TYR A 35 0.41 7.25 -7.82
CA TYR A 35 0.07 6.69 -9.11
C TYR A 35 -1.39 6.20 -9.11
N LYS A 36 -1.82 5.61 -8.01
CA LYS A 36 -3.17 5.07 -7.92
C LYS A 36 -4.25 6.14 -7.72
N THR A 37 -3.93 7.22 -7.04
CA THR A 37 -4.95 8.19 -6.61
C THR A 37 -4.88 9.52 -7.34
N GLY A 38 -3.70 9.93 -7.77
CA GLY A 38 -3.51 11.24 -8.38
C GLY A 38 -3.71 12.40 -7.41
N ASN A 39 -3.70 12.14 -6.10
CA ASN A 39 -4.02 13.13 -5.09
C ASN A 39 -2.96 13.05 -4.00
N SER A 40 -2.26 14.15 -3.75
CA SER A 40 -1.13 14.13 -2.82
C SER A 40 -1.55 13.90 -1.38
N SER A 41 -2.63 14.55 -0.94
CA SER A 41 -3.09 14.37 0.44
C SER A 41 -3.56 12.95 0.69
N LEU A 42 -4.33 12.41 -0.25
CA LEU A 42 -4.81 11.04 -0.13
C LEU A 42 -3.65 10.06 -0.19
N SER A 43 -2.68 10.33 -1.07
CA SER A 43 -1.51 9.45 -1.16
C SER A 43 -0.75 9.41 0.14
N TYR A 44 -0.61 10.56 0.80
CA TYR A 44 0.04 10.59 2.10
C TYR A 44 -0.71 9.72 3.10
N ASP A 45 -2.03 9.87 3.16
CA ASP A 45 -2.84 9.09 4.10
C ASP A 45 -2.74 7.60 3.85
N LEU A 46 -2.79 7.19 2.58
CA LEU A 46 -2.71 5.77 2.25
C LEU A 46 -1.32 5.22 2.47
N THR A 47 -0.30 6.05 2.31
CA THR A 47 1.07 5.64 2.64
C THR A 47 1.20 5.38 4.13
N GLN A 48 0.65 6.27 4.95
CA GLN A 48 0.67 6.08 6.40
C GLN A 48 -0.06 4.81 6.79
N GLU A 49 -1.22 4.58 6.19
CA GLU A 49 -1.98 3.37 6.47
C GLU A 49 -1.20 2.12 6.09
N THR A 50 -0.50 2.17 4.97
CA THR A 50 0.31 1.04 4.52
C THR A 50 1.37 0.68 5.56
N PHE A 51 2.07 1.69 6.08
CA PHE A 51 3.12 1.41 7.05
C PHE A 51 2.56 1.01 8.41
N LEU A 52 1.38 1.51 8.78
CA LEU A 52 0.73 1.02 10.00
C LEU A 52 0.41 -0.47 9.87
N LYS A 53 -0.03 -0.91 8.70
CA LYS A 53 -0.28 -2.33 8.50
C LYS A 53 1.02 -3.12 8.48
N LEU A 54 2.09 -2.55 7.92
CA LEU A 54 3.38 -3.22 7.98
C LEU A 54 3.79 -3.45 9.42
N ILE A 55 3.68 -2.42 10.26
CA ILE A 55 4.07 -2.54 11.66
C ILE A 55 3.25 -3.64 12.34
N LYS A 56 1.97 -3.70 12.00
CA LYS A 56 1.08 -4.68 12.63
C LYS A 56 1.42 -6.12 12.23
N TYR A 57 1.80 -6.33 10.98
CA TYR A 57 1.92 -7.69 10.47
C TYR A 57 3.35 -8.17 10.22
N ILE A 58 4.35 -7.30 10.39
CA ILE A 58 5.71 -7.69 10.06
C ILE A 58 6.21 -8.85 10.90
N GLY A 59 5.64 -9.01 12.11
CA GLY A 59 6.06 -10.10 12.99
C GLY A 59 5.81 -11.48 12.41
N THR A 60 4.84 -11.60 11.51
CA THR A 60 4.52 -12.89 10.90
C THR A 60 5.02 -13.01 9.48
N TYR A 61 5.66 -11.97 8.96
CA TYR A 61 6.16 -11.99 7.60
C TYR A 61 7.28 -13.03 7.45
N LYS A 62 7.23 -13.79 6.38
CA LYS A 62 8.30 -14.74 6.05
C LYS A 62 8.98 -14.27 4.79
N HIS A 63 10.29 -14.05 4.90
CA HIS A 63 11.04 -13.48 3.79
C HIS A 63 11.19 -14.52 2.67
N ARG A 64 10.48 -14.29 1.58
CA ARG A 64 10.53 -15.14 0.39
C ARG A 64 10.60 -14.20 -0.81
N GLY A 65 11.78 -13.96 -1.32
CA GLY A 65 11.93 -13.06 -2.44
C GLY A 65 12.17 -11.64 -1.98
N LYS A 66 11.46 -10.68 -2.55
CA LYS A 66 11.74 -9.28 -2.29
C LYS A 66 10.74 -8.68 -1.33
N PHE A 67 11.24 -8.05 -0.29
CA PHE A 67 10.41 -7.38 0.69
C PHE A 67 9.57 -6.28 0.04
N LYS A 68 10.14 -5.56 -0.94
CA LYS A 68 9.40 -4.49 -1.60
C LYS A 68 8.10 -5.00 -2.23
N SER A 69 8.14 -6.20 -2.81
CA SER A 69 6.92 -6.77 -3.39
C SER A 69 5.85 -7.01 -2.34
N TYR A 70 6.25 -7.50 -1.18
CA TYR A 70 5.35 -7.69 -0.07
C TYR A 70 4.72 -6.36 0.35
N LEU A 71 5.55 -5.33 0.45
CA LEU A 71 5.09 -4.02 0.90
C LEU A 71 4.15 -3.39 -0.13
N ILE A 72 4.47 -3.53 -1.42
CA ILE A 72 3.60 -3.03 -2.49
C ILE A 72 2.24 -3.74 -2.43
N THR A 73 2.23 -5.03 -2.12
CA THR A 73 0.97 -5.75 -1.98
C THR A 73 0.12 -5.16 -0.86
N ILE A 74 0.75 -4.81 0.26
CA ILE A 74 0.02 -4.14 1.34
C ILE A 74 -0.55 -2.83 0.85
N ALA A 75 0.26 -2.03 0.15
CA ALA A 75 -0.18 -0.74 -0.35
C ALA A 75 -1.33 -0.89 -1.34
N MET A 76 -1.24 -1.90 -2.20
CA MET A 76 -2.31 -2.16 -3.16
C MET A 76 -3.61 -2.50 -2.44
N ASN A 77 -3.54 -3.33 -1.41
CA ASN A 77 -4.73 -3.69 -0.65
C ASN A 77 -5.31 -2.48 0.07
N VAL A 78 -4.44 -1.62 0.60
CA VAL A 78 -4.90 -0.39 1.26
C VAL A 78 -5.65 0.50 0.26
N CYS A 79 -5.07 0.69 -0.91
CA CYS A 79 -5.71 1.51 -1.94
C CYS A 79 -7.02 0.91 -2.40
N ASN A 80 -7.03 -0.39 -2.65
CA ASN A 80 -8.25 -1.06 -3.10
C ASN A 80 -9.35 -0.97 -2.06
N THR A 81 -9.01 -1.15 -0.80
CA THR A 81 -9.98 -1.04 0.28
C THR A 81 -10.56 0.37 0.33
N TYR A 82 -9.70 1.36 0.18
CA TYR A 82 -10.17 2.75 0.17
C TYR A 82 -11.16 2.97 -0.97
N PHE A 83 -10.81 2.52 -2.18
CA PHE A 83 -11.68 2.73 -3.33
C PHE A 83 -12.99 1.96 -3.18
N ASP A 84 -12.94 0.77 -2.63
CA ASP A 84 -14.16 -0.01 -2.43
C ASP A 84 -15.08 0.65 -1.41
N GLU A 85 -14.51 1.18 -0.34
CA GLU A 85 -15.30 1.81 0.70
C GLU A 85 -15.95 3.09 0.22
N ASN A 86 -15.37 3.75 -0.76
CA ASN A 86 -15.88 5.01 -1.28
C ASN A 86 -16.61 4.84 -2.60
N LYS A 87 -16.86 3.61 -3.01
CA LYS A 87 -17.43 3.36 -4.33
C LYS A 87 -18.83 3.91 -4.46
N VAL A 88 -19.66 3.71 -3.45
CA VAL A 88 -21.04 4.17 -3.52
C VAL A 88 -21.09 5.67 -3.65
N GLU A 89 -20.27 6.36 -2.88
CA GLU A 89 -20.23 7.81 -2.95
C GLU A 89 -19.78 8.28 -4.33
N LEU A 90 -18.77 7.63 -4.88
CA LEU A 90 -18.29 7.99 -6.19
C LEU A 90 -19.33 7.72 -7.26
N GLU A 91 -20.04 6.61 -7.14
CA GLU A 91 -21.09 6.29 -8.09
C GLU A 91 -22.22 7.30 -8.04
N GLU A 92 -22.55 7.79 -6.86
CA GLU A 92 -23.58 8.80 -6.74
C GLU A 92 -23.15 10.11 -7.39
N LEU A 93 -21.88 10.47 -7.23
CA LEU A 93 -21.38 11.69 -7.84
C LEU A 93 -21.32 11.57 -9.34
N ASP A 94 -21.06 10.38 -9.85
CA ASP A 94 -20.96 10.13 -11.28
C ASP A 94 -22.17 9.46 -11.83
N ASP A 95 -23.32 9.85 -11.33
CA ASP A 95 -24.56 9.26 -11.69
C ASP A 95 -24.76 9.18 -13.17
N ASN A 96 -24.27 10.16 -13.89
CA ASN A 96 -24.43 10.25 -15.32
C ASN A 96 -23.27 9.72 -16.10
N GLN A 97 -22.26 9.19 -15.44
CA GLN A 97 -21.14 8.65 -16.12
C GLN A 97 -21.20 7.20 -16.09
N THR A 98 -20.87 6.65 -17.20
CA THR A 98 -20.76 5.28 -17.08
C THR A 98 -19.38 5.01 -17.29
N TYR A 99 -18.69 4.50 -16.68
CA TYR A 99 -17.43 4.27 -16.94
C TYR A 99 -16.91 3.06 -16.47
N LYS A 100 -16.48 2.76 -16.99
CA LYS A 100 -16.17 1.93 -16.72
C LYS A 100 -15.35 1.25 -17.12
N GLU A 101 -15.14 1.04 -17.19
CA GLU A 101 -14.48 0.63 -17.18
C GLU A 101 -13.50 0.21 -17.10
N ASN A 102 -13.50 -0.28 -17.10
CA ASN A 102 -12.65 -0.47 -16.67
C ASN A 102 -11.68 -0.89 -16.44
N ASP A 103 -11.58 -1.06 -16.49
CA ASP A 103 -10.82 -1.09 -15.91
C ASP A 103 -10.25 -1.63 -15.60
N SER A 104 -10.50 -1.86 -15.69
CA SER A 104 -10.27 -1.95 -14.97
C SER A 104 -9.77 -2.58 -14.90
N ASN A 105 -10.05 -2.77 -15.20
CA ASN A 105 -10.01 -2.95 -14.77
C ASN A 105 -9.22 -3.27 -14.85
N GLU A 106 -9.04 -3.20 -15.04
CA GLU A 106 -8.66 -3.03 -14.77
C GLU A 106 -7.99 -3.22 -14.42
N LEU A 107 -8.02 -3.50 -14.76
CA LEU A 107 -7.81 -3.24 -14.17
C LEU A 107 -7.63 -3.76 -13.87
N SER A 108 -7.83 -3.84 -14.02
CA SER A 108 -8.15 -3.73 -13.39
C SER A 108 -7.80 -4.34 -13.34
N ARG A 109 -7.45 -4.40 -13.36
CA ARG A 109 -7.53 -4.53 -12.95
C ARG A 109 -6.71 -4.80 -12.74
N ILE A 110 -6.67 -4.74 -12.96
CA ILE A 110 -6.44 -4.50 -12.45
C ILE A 110 -6.11 -4.78 -12.13
N GLU A 111 -6.15 -4.70 -12.27
CA GLU A 111 -6.37 -4.42 -11.67
C GLU A 111 -6.26 -4.61 -11.31
N GLN A 112 -6.43 -4.63 -11.59
CA GLN A 112 -6.87 -4.34 -11.06
C GLN A 112 -6.75 -4.48 -10.77
#